data_44700721be7f20988e7cc5dc55c74586
#
_entry.id   44700721be7f20988e7cc5dc55c74586
#
_cell.length_a   1.000
_cell.length_b   1.000
_cell.length_c   1.000
_cell.angle_alpha   90.00
_cell.angle_beta   90.00
_cell.angle_gamma   90.00
#
_symmetry.space_group_name_H-M   'P 1'
#
loop_
_entity.id
_entity.type
_entity.pdbx_description
1 polymer ?
#
loop_
_entity_poly.entity_id
_entity_poly.type
_entity_poly.pdbx_seq_one_letter_code
_entity_poly.pdbx_strand_id
1 'polypeptide(L)'
;MTEYAPLLAALVALLAGLTIGKAWERYKLRDGTWVDRRRIRESPHYILGLNFLVANQIDLAIEQLTAAASQDANALEVHMILGNLYREKGQVGKAITIHQTLLQRQKLSREFLGVGEGGVGEVHGSAARGGPRTI
;
A
#
# COMPACT_ATOMS: atom_id res chain seq x y z
N MET A 1 -33.08 16.87 -43.92
CA MET A 1 -31.85 17.04 -43.17
C MET A 1 -31.95 16.76 -41.67
N THR A 2 -33.15 16.48 -41.17
CA THR A 2 -33.35 16.20 -39.74
C THR A 2 -33.33 14.71 -39.36
N GLU A 3 -33.23 13.82 -40.32
CA GLU A 3 -33.28 12.36 -40.06
C GLU A 3 -31.98 11.80 -39.48
N TYR A 4 -30.85 12.50 -39.68
CA TYR A 4 -29.55 12.07 -39.17
C TYR A 4 -29.20 12.64 -37.78
N ALA A 5 -29.99 13.61 -37.29
CA ALA A 5 -29.77 14.23 -35.98
C ALA A 5 -29.84 13.22 -34.83
N PRO A 6 -30.77 12.26 -34.76
CA PRO A 6 -30.81 11.28 -33.70
C PRO A 6 -29.65 10.27 -33.78
N LEU A 7 -29.19 9.93 -34.98
CA LEU A 7 -28.04 9.04 -35.18
C LEU A 7 -26.74 9.68 -34.74
N LEU A 8 -26.53 10.98 -35.04
CA LEU A 8 -25.37 11.75 -34.59
C LEU A 8 -25.37 11.90 -33.06
N ALA A 9 -26.53 12.18 -32.47
CA ALA A 9 -26.66 12.28 -31.01
C ALA A 9 -26.33 10.95 -30.30
N ALA A 10 -26.78 9.82 -30.85
CA ALA A 10 -26.46 8.50 -30.35
C ALA A 10 -24.98 8.17 -30.47
N LEU A 11 -24.33 8.55 -31.58
CA LEU A 11 -22.91 8.34 -31.78
C LEU A 11 -22.06 9.16 -30.80
N VAL A 12 -22.43 10.42 -30.56
CA VAL A 12 -21.75 11.29 -29.60
C VAL A 12 -21.91 10.78 -28.18
N ALA A 13 -23.12 10.32 -27.81
CA ALA A 13 -23.38 9.74 -26.50
C ALA A 13 -22.57 8.45 -26.28
N LEU A 14 -22.42 7.60 -27.30
CA LEU A 14 -21.63 6.37 -27.24
C LEU A 14 -20.14 6.68 -27.08
N LEU A 15 -19.60 7.66 -27.81
CA LEU A 15 -18.20 8.09 -27.68
C LEU A 15 -17.93 8.73 -26.32
N ALA A 16 -18.85 9.55 -25.81
CA ALA A 16 -18.75 10.14 -24.49
C ALA A 16 -18.78 9.06 -23.39
N GLY A 17 -19.66 8.06 -23.50
CA GLY A 17 -19.72 6.92 -22.58
C GLY A 17 -18.43 6.11 -22.58
N LEU A 18 -17.82 5.86 -23.75
CA LEU A 18 -16.56 5.14 -23.88
C LEU A 18 -15.37 5.92 -23.28
N THR A 19 -15.33 7.24 -23.47
CA THR A 19 -14.25 8.07 -22.90
C THR A 19 -14.36 8.19 -21.40
N ILE A 20 -15.57 8.34 -20.85
CA ILE A 20 -15.82 8.39 -19.42
C ILE A 20 -15.54 7.01 -18.79
N GLY A 21 -15.96 5.91 -19.42
CA GLY A 21 -15.68 4.55 -18.96
C GLY A 21 -14.18 4.26 -18.90
N LYS A 22 -13.44 4.67 -19.94
CA LYS A 22 -11.98 4.48 -19.99
C LYS A 22 -11.22 5.40 -19.04
N ALA A 23 -11.71 6.60 -18.79
CA ALA A 23 -11.16 7.51 -17.78
C ALA A 23 -11.41 6.98 -16.36
N TRP A 24 -12.60 6.41 -16.11
CA TRP A 24 -12.94 5.79 -14.82
C TRP A 24 -12.10 4.54 -14.54
N GLU A 25 -11.86 3.73 -15.57
CA GLU A 25 -10.99 2.56 -15.46
C GLU A 25 -9.54 2.97 -15.17
N ARG A 26 -9.03 4.02 -15.81
CA ARG A 26 -7.70 4.59 -15.51
C ARG A 26 -7.64 5.20 -14.10
N TYR A 27 -8.72 5.77 -13.60
CA TYR A 27 -8.80 6.30 -12.24
C TYR A 27 -8.80 5.18 -11.21
N LYS A 28 -9.53 4.10 -11.48
CA LYS A 28 -9.60 2.91 -10.62
C LYS A 28 -8.30 2.10 -10.62
N LEU A 29 -7.57 2.11 -11.72
CA LEU A 29 -6.23 1.49 -11.83
C LEU A 29 -5.14 2.32 -11.13
N ARG A 30 -5.39 3.58 -10.84
CA ARG A 30 -4.47 4.46 -10.10
C ARG A 30 -4.53 4.24 -8.59
N ASP A 31 -5.62 3.67 -8.09
CA ASP A 31 -5.72 3.16 -6.72
C ASP A 31 -5.17 1.73 -6.63
N GLY A 32 -3.93 1.55 -7.09
CA GLY A 32 -3.21 0.29 -7.32
C GLY A 32 -3.01 -0.64 -6.11
N THR A 33 -3.76 -0.46 -5.02
CA THR A 33 -3.60 -1.27 -3.81
C THR A 33 -4.27 -2.64 -3.88
N TRP A 34 -5.26 -2.83 -4.78
CA TRP A 34 -5.99 -4.10 -4.88
C TRP A 34 -5.44 -5.04 -5.95
N VAL A 35 -4.87 -4.50 -7.04
CA VAL A 35 -4.31 -5.29 -8.14
C VAL A 35 -2.94 -5.87 -7.77
N ASP A 36 -2.15 -5.13 -7.00
CA ASP A 36 -0.80 -5.54 -6.61
C ASP A 36 -0.78 -6.74 -5.66
N ARG A 37 -1.70 -6.80 -4.68
CA ARG A 37 -1.78 -7.95 -3.75
C ARG A 37 -2.04 -9.27 -4.45
N ARG A 38 -2.81 -9.26 -5.54
CA ARG A 38 -3.12 -10.47 -6.32
C ARG A 38 -1.92 -10.90 -7.15
N ARG A 39 -1.23 -9.95 -7.77
CA ARG A 39 -0.09 -10.20 -8.64
C ARG A 39 1.08 -10.83 -7.88
N ILE A 40 1.31 -10.45 -6.65
CA ILE A 40 2.39 -11.00 -5.82
C ILE A 40 2.07 -12.40 -5.35
N ARG A 41 0.82 -12.66 -4.94
CA ARG A 41 0.38 -14.01 -4.55
C ARG A 41 0.44 -15.01 -5.69
N GLU A 42 0.41 -14.53 -6.94
CA GLU A 42 0.57 -15.33 -8.15
C GLU A 42 2.04 -15.40 -8.62
N SER A 43 2.94 -14.67 -7.98
CA SER A 43 4.38 -14.74 -8.30
C SER A 43 4.94 -16.11 -7.90
N PRO A 44 5.60 -16.82 -8.82
CA PRO A 44 6.21 -18.11 -8.53
C PRO A 44 7.26 -18.00 -7.42
N HIS A 45 7.98 -16.91 -7.34
CA HIS A 45 8.96 -16.64 -6.28
C HIS A 45 8.31 -16.48 -4.90
N TYR A 46 7.15 -15.87 -4.83
CA TYR A 46 6.41 -15.74 -3.57
C TYR A 46 5.95 -17.11 -3.06
N ILE A 47 5.33 -17.91 -3.93
CA ILE A 47 4.85 -19.24 -3.58
C ILE A 47 6.02 -20.15 -3.18
N LEU A 48 7.11 -20.11 -3.92
CA LEU A 48 8.31 -20.89 -3.64
C LEU A 48 8.97 -20.45 -2.32
N GLY A 49 9.02 -19.16 -2.06
CA GLY A 49 9.50 -18.59 -0.80
C GLY A 49 8.69 -19.06 0.41
N LEU A 50 7.37 -19.11 0.30
CA LEU A 50 6.49 -19.64 1.34
C LEU A 50 6.69 -21.15 1.54
N ASN A 51 6.89 -21.92 0.47
CA ASN A 51 7.16 -23.35 0.58
C ASN A 51 8.49 -23.62 1.30
N PHE A 52 9.53 -22.85 1.04
CA PHE A 52 10.81 -22.95 1.76
C PHE A 52 10.66 -22.52 3.23
N LEU A 53 9.78 -21.57 3.51
CA LEU A 53 9.49 -21.16 4.89
C LEU A 53 8.83 -22.30 5.68
N VAL A 54 7.84 -22.97 5.09
CA VAL A 54 7.18 -24.13 5.68
C VAL A 54 8.17 -25.30 5.88
N ALA A 55 9.12 -25.46 4.95
CA ALA A 55 10.19 -26.46 5.04
C ALA A 55 11.32 -26.07 6.02
N ASN A 56 11.17 -24.95 6.73
CA ASN A 56 12.19 -24.39 7.64
C ASN A 56 13.55 -24.09 6.99
N GLN A 57 13.55 -23.83 5.69
CA GLN A 57 14.72 -23.47 4.91
C GLN A 57 14.79 -21.93 4.77
N ILE A 58 15.14 -21.27 5.87
CA ILE A 58 15.06 -19.81 6.01
C ILE A 58 15.90 -19.08 4.94
N ASP A 59 17.09 -19.57 4.61
CA ASP A 59 17.97 -18.93 3.62
C ASP A 59 17.37 -18.93 2.21
N LEU A 60 16.82 -20.05 1.78
CA LEU A 60 16.16 -20.17 0.50
C LEU A 60 14.85 -19.37 0.47
N ALA A 61 14.12 -19.33 1.60
CA ALA A 61 12.94 -18.50 1.71
C ALA A 61 13.27 -17.02 1.54
N ILE A 62 14.33 -16.52 2.18
CA ILE A 62 14.80 -15.13 2.04
C ILE A 62 15.18 -14.84 0.60
N GLU A 63 15.90 -15.72 -0.07
CA GLU A 63 16.32 -15.55 -1.47
C GLU A 63 15.10 -15.40 -2.39
N GLN A 64 14.15 -16.31 -2.30
CA GLN A 64 12.95 -16.29 -3.16
C GLN A 64 12.03 -15.11 -2.83
N LEU A 65 11.82 -14.80 -1.57
CA LEU A 65 11.02 -13.64 -1.16
C LEU A 65 11.68 -12.32 -1.55
N THR A 66 13.00 -12.24 -1.55
CA THR A 66 13.74 -11.07 -2.05
C THR A 66 13.53 -10.90 -3.56
N ALA A 67 13.55 -11.99 -4.33
CA ALA A 67 13.24 -11.96 -5.75
C ALA A 67 11.79 -11.51 -5.99
N ALA A 68 10.83 -11.98 -5.20
CA ALA A 68 9.44 -11.52 -5.26
C ALA A 68 9.32 -10.02 -4.93
N ALA A 69 10.00 -9.53 -3.88
CA ALA A 69 10.00 -8.13 -3.48
C ALA A 69 10.61 -7.21 -4.55
N SER A 70 11.58 -7.69 -5.33
CA SER A 70 12.19 -6.92 -6.42
C SER A 70 11.26 -6.74 -7.62
N GLN A 71 10.33 -7.67 -7.83
CA GLN A 71 9.32 -7.58 -8.90
C GLN A 71 8.24 -6.55 -8.57
N ASP A 72 7.92 -6.39 -7.29
CA ASP A 72 6.98 -5.39 -6.83
C ASP A 72 7.46 -4.74 -5.53
N ALA A 73 8.02 -3.56 -5.69
CA ALA A 73 8.49 -2.76 -4.57
C ALA A 73 7.37 -2.35 -3.59
N ASN A 74 6.10 -2.41 -4.01
CA ASN A 74 4.95 -2.06 -3.18
C ASN A 74 4.37 -3.25 -2.41
N ALA A 75 4.97 -4.44 -2.56
CA ALA A 75 4.59 -5.66 -1.86
C ALA A 75 4.85 -5.56 -0.35
N LEU A 76 3.99 -4.85 0.35
CA LEU A 76 4.10 -4.64 1.79
C LEU A 76 4.22 -5.95 2.56
N GLU A 77 3.41 -6.95 2.18
CA GLU A 77 3.36 -8.26 2.81
C GLU A 77 4.70 -9.01 2.71
N VAL A 78 5.32 -9.01 1.52
CA VAL A 78 6.61 -9.67 1.30
C VAL A 78 7.72 -9.01 2.12
N HIS A 79 7.74 -7.68 2.17
CA HIS A 79 8.71 -6.94 2.97
C HIS A 79 8.54 -7.20 4.48
N MET A 80 7.30 -7.33 4.96
CA MET A 80 7.05 -7.69 6.36
C MET A 80 7.59 -9.08 6.69
N ILE A 81 7.35 -10.06 5.81
CA ILE A 81 7.86 -11.43 5.99
C ILE A 81 9.40 -11.40 6.00
N LEU A 82 10.02 -10.72 5.04
CA LEU A 82 11.47 -10.58 4.98
C LEU A 82 12.06 -9.93 6.25
N GLY A 83 11.44 -8.87 6.76
CA GLY A 83 11.86 -8.22 8.00
C GLY A 83 11.84 -9.19 9.18
N ASN A 84 10.80 -10.01 9.30
CA ASN A 84 10.72 -11.03 10.33
C ASN A 84 11.79 -12.13 10.18
N LEU A 85 12.02 -12.61 8.95
CA LEU A 85 13.04 -13.63 8.68
C LEU A 85 14.46 -13.12 8.98
N TYR A 86 14.78 -11.88 8.63
CA TYR A 86 16.07 -11.28 9.00
C TYR A 86 16.24 -11.14 10.52
N ARG A 87 15.13 -10.84 11.23
CA ARG A 87 15.14 -10.82 12.69
C ARG A 87 15.44 -12.19 13.28
N GLU A 88 14.77 -13.24 12.78
CA GLU A 88 14.99 -14.63 13.22
C GLU A 88 16.43 -15.09 12.97
N LYS A 89 17.05 -14.66 11.87
CA LYS A 89 18.45 -14.92 11.59
C LYS A 89 19.44 -14.08 12.41
N GLY A 90 18.95 -13.20 13.28
CA GLY A 90 19.80 -12.29 14.05
C GLY A 90 20.35 -11.12 13.25
N GLN A 91 19.93 -10.93 11.98
CA GLN A 91 20.32 -9.79 11.15
C GLN A 91 19.45 -8.57 11.44
N VAL A 92 19.52 -8.11 12.68
CA VAL A 92 18.63 -7.08 13.23
C VAL A 92 18.72 -5.77 12.45
N GLY A 93 19.91 -5.39 11.97
CA GLY A 93 20.09 -4.17 11.17
C GLY A 93 19.27 -4.17 9.89
N LYS A 94 19.24 -5.29 9.15
CA LYS A 94 18.42 -5.43 7.94
C LYS A 94 16.93 -5.42 8.27
N ALA A 95 16.53 -6.10 9.34
CA ALA A 95 15.14 -6.11 9.79
C ALA A 95 14.65 -4.69 10.11
N ILE A 96 15.42 -3.92 10.86
CA ILE A 96 15.11 -2.52 11.21
C ILE A 96 14.96 -1.67 9.94
N THR A 97 15.90 -1.76 9.01
CA THR A 97 15.85 -1.00 7.74
C THR A 97 14.57 -1.28 6.97
N ILE A 98 14.18 -2.56 6.85
CA ILE A 98 12.96 -2.95 6.14
C ILE A 98 11.73 -2.38 6.85
N HIS A 99 11.61 -2.55 8.15
CA HIS A 99 10.45 -2.06 8.90
C HIS A 99 10.37 -0.52 8.90
N GLN A 100 11.48 0.19 8.99
CA GLN A 100 11.51 1.66 8.87
C GLN A 100 11.03 2.12 7.49
N THR A 101 11.49 1.47 6.42
CA THR A 101 11.05 1.78 5.05
C THR A 101 9.55 1.56 4.89
N LEU A 102 9.00 0.50 5.49
CA LEU A 102 7.56 0.23 5.46
C LEU A 102 6.75 1.30 6.19
N LEU A 103 7.19 1.71 7.36
CA LEU A 103 6.54 2.77 8.15
C LEU A 103 6.55 4.11 7.40
N GLN A 104 7.68 4.46 6.78
CA GLN A 104 7.80 5.67 6.00
C GLN A 104 6.87 5.66 4.79
N ARG A 105 6.73 4.54 4.08
CA ARG A 105 5.80 4.40 2.97
C ARG A 105 4.34 4.51 3.42
N GLN A 106 3.99 3.92 4.54
CA GLN A 106 2.64 4.04 5.11
C GLN A 106 2.31 5.48 5.48
N LYS A 107 3.28 6.21 6.05
CA LYS A 107 3.12 7.62 6.39
C LYS A 107 2.87 8.47 5.14
N LEU A 108 3.70 8.32 4.12
CA LEU A 108 3.53 9.02 2.85
C LEU A 108 2.20 8.69 2.17
N SER A 109 1.76 7.44 2.21
CA SER A 109 0.46 7.05 1.65
C SER A 109 -0.71 7.71 2.37
N ARG A 110 -0.66 7.85 3.69
CA ARG A 110 -1.69 8.56 4.46
C ARG A 110 -1.70 10.06 4.17
N GLU A 111 -0.54 10.69 4.09
CA GLU A 111 -0.42 12.11 3.75
C GLU A 111 -0.96 12.39 2.34
N PHE A 112 -0.67 11.51 1.39
CA PHE A 112 -1.13 11.66 0.00
C PHE A 112 -2.64 11.44 -0.17
N LEU A 113 -3.25 10.59 0.66
CA LEU A 113 -4.70 10.34 0.65
C LEU A 113 -5.49 11.37 1.44
N GLY A 114 -4.84 12.41 1.99
CA GLY A 114 -5.54 13.46 2.73
C GLY A 114 -6.19 12.97 4.03
N VAL A 115 -5.83 11.77 4.50
CA VAL A 115 -6.16 11.27 5.83
C VAL A 115 -5.08 11.76 6.80
N GLY A 116 -4.68 13.03 6.63
CA GLY A 116 -3.81 13.72 7.53
C GLY A 116 -4.62 14.23 8.71
N GLU A 117 -4.25 13.79 9.89
CA GLU A 117 -4.29 14.49 11.17
C GLU A 117 -5.41 15.53 11.39
N GLY A 118 -6.63 15.24 10.98
CA GLY A 118 -7.81 15.97 11.41
C GLY A 118 -8.54 15.24 12.52
N GLY A 119 -7.83 14.70 13.53
CA GLY A 119 -8.53 13.93 14.53
C GLY A 119 -7.74 13.42 15.72
N VAL A 120 -6.59 14.00 16.02
CA VAL A 120 -6.07 13.89 17.39
C VAL A 120 -6.41 15.20 18.06
N GLY A 121 -7.62 15.22 18.62
CA GLY A 121 -8.09 16.31 19.41
C GLY A 121 -7.04 16.71 20.43
N GLU A 122 -6.82 18.00 20.50
CA GLU A 122 -6.20 18.66 21.62
C GLU A 122 -6.76 18.11 22.93
N VAL A 123 -6.05 17.17 23.51
CA VAL A 123 -6.13 16.94 24.93
C VAL A 123 -5.07 17.83 25.56
N HIS A 124 -5.21 19.11 25.35
CA HIS A 124 -4.61 20.06 26.28
C HIS A 124 -5.47 20.05 27.53
N GLY A 125 -5.10 19.15 28.42
CA GLY A 125 -5.51 19.19 29.78
C GLY A 125 -5.17 20.57 30.39
N SER A 126 -6.15 21.36 30.53
CA SER A 126 -6.21 22.45 31.49
C SER A 126 -6.03 21.88 32.91
N ALA A 127 -4.80 21.82 33.35
CA ALA A 127 -4.51 21.53 34.74
C ALA A 127 -3.20 22.21 35.13
N ALA A 128 -3.27 23.46 35.45
CA ALA A 128 -2.34 24.06 36.39
C ALA A 128 -2.81 25.48 36.73
N ARG A 129 -3.82 25.60 37.55
CA ARG A 129 -3.96 26.77 38.43
C ARG A 129 -4.10 26.27 39.86
N GLY A 130 -2.96 25.96 40.45
CA GLY A 130 -2.77 25.87 41.88
C GLY A 130 -1.85 27.00 42.27
N GLY A 131 -2.43 28.15 42.68
CA GLY A 131 -1.69 29.28 43.21
C GLY A 131 -1.08 28.95 44.56
N PRO A 132 0.00 29.67 44.95
CA PRO A 132 0.66 29.45 46.23
C PRO A 132 -0.20 29.98 47.36
N ARG A 133 -0.47 29.15 48.35
CA ARG A 133 -0.97 29.60 49.64
C ARG A 133 0.21 30.06 50.46
N THR A 134 0.31 31.37 50.64
CA THR A 134 1.08 32.03 51.70
C THR A 134 0.40 31.81 53.04
N ILE A 135 1.09 31.24 53.98
CA ILE A 135 1.12 31.65 55.38
C ILE A 135 2.55 31.52 55.87
#